data_11356c76a7be14a7c7a34476949ee23f
#
_entry.id   11356c76a7be14a7c7a34476949ee23f
#
_cell.length_a   1.000
_cell.length_b   1.000
_cell.length_c   1.000
_cell.angle_alpha   90.00
_cell.angle_beta   90.00
_cell.angle_gamma   90.00
#
_symmetry.space_group_name_H-M   'P 1'
#
loop_
_entity.id
_entity.type
_entity.pdbx_description
1 polymer ?
#
loop_
_entity_poly.entity_id
_entity_poly.type
_entity_poly.pdbx_seq_one_letter_code
_entity_poly.pdbx_strand_id
1 'polypeptide(L)'
;MESRNKKEVTPQKALEMMAGLCAKSEQCPYDIMAKLRKYGLTAADAEEVLNSLRELKFVDEARYARSFARDKVRFSGWGRNKIRQQLMLKRIPAVLITEALAAIEPADYKDALIRAAKAKVKSLDLTEYGDRTKLLKYLMTRGFEAGLSMKMVAALVKRLAKD
;
A
#
# COMPACT_ATOMS: atom_id res chain seq x y z
N MET A 1 -8.55 31.52 -29.85
CA MET A 1 -8.19 30.42 -28.92
C MET A 1 -8.96 30.63 -27.64
N GLU A 2 -10.08 29.94 -27.52
CA GLU A 2 -10.91 30.02 -26.32
C GLU A 2 -10.18 29.33 -25.17
N SER A 3 -9.77 30.13 -24.19
CA SER A 3 -9.37 29.68 -22.87
C SER A 3 -10.58 28.95 -22.26
N ARG A 4 -10.53 27.61 -22.19
CA ARG A 4 -11.49 26.83 -21.39
C ARG A 4 -11.46 27.38 -19.98
N ASN A 5 -12.47 28.13 -19.64
CA ASN A 5 -12.74 28.63 -18.29
C ASN A 5 -12.88 27.43 -17.36
N LYS A 6 -11.75 26.96 -16.81
CA LYS A 6 -11.73 25.98 -15.73
C LYS A 6 -12.42 26.66 -14.55
N LYS A 7 -13.69 26.32 -14.31
CA LYS A 7 -14.40 26.78 -13.11
C LYS A 7 -13.48 26.49 -11.93
N GLU A 8 -12.92 27.54 -11.36
CA GLU A 8 -12.12 27.44 -10.15
C GLU A 8 -12.99 26.85 -9.05
N VAL A 9 -12.53 25.76 -8.46
CA VAL A 9 -13.24 25.10 -7.37
C VAL A 9 -12.99 25.91 -6.10
N THR A 10 -14.07 26.36 -5.44
CA THR A 10 -13.95 27.06 -4.17
C THR A 10 -13.44 26.12 -3.05
N PRO A 11 -12.78 26.64 -2.00
CA PRO A 11 -12.38 25.82 -0.85
C PRO A 11 -13.52 25.03 -0.24
N GLN A 12 -14.71 25.64 -0.08
CA GLN A 12 -15.89 24.98 0.44
C GLN A 12 -16.32 23.79 -0.44
N LYS A 13 -16.35 23.99 -1.76
CA LYS A 13 -16.70 22.93 -2.70
C LYS A 13 -15.64 21.81 -2.71
N ALA A 14 -14.38 22.19 -2.63
CA ALA A 14 -13.28 21.23 -2.51
C ALA A 14 -13.40 20.38 -1.25
N LEU A 15 -13.74 20.98 -0.10
CA LEU A 15 -13.98 20.25 1.13
C LEU A 15 -15.09 19.22 0.99
N GLU A 16 -16.22 19.58 0.39
CA GLU A 16 -17.34 18.66 0.13
C GLU A 16 -16.93 17.49 -0.77
N MET A 17 -16.18 17.79 -1.84
CA MET A 17 -15.70 16.78 -2.79
C MET A 17 -14.73 15.79 -2.12
N MET A 18 -13.79 16.31 -1.32
CA MET A 18 -12.82 15.48 -0.61
C MET A 18 -13.46 14.67 0.52
N ALA A 19 -14.40 15.23 1.25
CA ALA A 19 -15.19 14.50 2.25
C ALA A 19 -15.95 13.33 1.61
N GLY A 20 -16.57 13.56 0.46
CA GLY A 20 -17.23 12.49 -0.31
C GLY A 20 -16.28 11.39 -0.77
N LEU A 21 -15.06 11.75 -1.16
CA LEU A 21 -14.02 10.78 -1.52
C LEU A 21 -13.57 9.96 -0.31
N CYS A 22 -13.33 10.61 0.82
CA CYS A 22 -12.96 9.96 2.08
C CYS A 22 -14.04 9.01 2.61
N ALA A 23 -15.31 9.31 2.37
CA ALA A 23 -16.42 8.45 2.74
C ALA A 23 -16.43 7.12 1.96
N LYS A 24 -15.85 7.09 0.77
CA LYS A 24 -15.76 5.88 -0.06
C LYS A 24 -14.53 5.02 0.26
N SER A 25 -13.41 5.65 0.58
CA SER A 25 -12.15 4.96 0.91
C SER A 25 -11.22 5.87 1.70
N GLU A 26 -10.35 5.26 2.49
CA GLU A 26 -9.31 6.01 3.21
C GLU A 26 -8.41 6.80 2.24
N GLN A 27 -8.13 8.04 2.61
CA GLN A 27 -7.25 8.94 1.84
C GLN A 27 -6.10 9.42 2.72
N CYS A 28 -4.94 9.62 2.13
CA CYS A 28 -3.81 10.23 2.83
C CYS A 28 -3.65 11.72 2.48
N PRO A 29 -3.04 12.52 3.37
CA PRO A 29 -2.81 13.95 3.11
C PRO A 29 -2.09 14.23 1.80
N TYR A 30 -1.09 13.42 1.46
CA TYR A 30 -0.32 13.55 0.23
C TYR A 30 -1.21 13.50 -1.03
N ASP A 31 -2.12 12.53 -1.10
CA ASP A 31 -3.03 12.39 -2.24
C ASP A 31 -4.11 13.48 -2.26
N ILE A 32 -4.63 13.85 -1.11
CA ILE A 32 -5.60 14.95 -0.97
C ILE A 32 -4.98 16.25 -1.48
N MET A 33 -3.78 16.60 -1.03
CA MET A 33 -3.08 17.82 -1.46
C MET A 33 -2.82 17.84 -2.96
N ALA A 34 -2.46 16.70 -3.55
CA ALA A 34 -2.27 16.58 -4.98
C ALA A 34 -3.57 16.84 -5.77
N LYS A 35 -4.70 16.33 -5.27
CA LYS A 35 -6.02 16.57 -5.88
C LYS A 35 -6.44 18.04 -5.76
N LEU A 36 -6.25 18.64 -4.59
CA LEU A 36 -6.60 20.06 -4.35
C LEU A 36 -5.82 21.00 -5.27
N ARG A 37 -4.54 20.73 -5.51
CA ARG A 37 -3.74 21.48 -6.50
C ARG A 37 -4.30 21.34 -7.91
N LYS A 38 -4.73 20.14 -8.31
CA LYS A 38 -5.36 19.93 -9.62
C LYS A 38 -6.66 20.70 -9.79
N TYR A 39 -7.37 20.97 -8.70
CA TYR A 39 -8.57 21.79 -8.69
C TYR A 39 -8.27 23.29 -8.69
N GLY A 40 -7.01 23.68 -8.65
CA GLY A 40 -6.57 25.07 -8.73
C GLY A 40 -6.56 25.82 -7.41
N LEU A 41 -6.67 25.12 -6.27
CA LEU A 41 -6.55 25.77 -4.96
C LEU A 41 -5.13 26.28 -4.71
N THR A 42 -5.02 27.41 -4.05
CA THR A 42 -3.74 27.90 -3.52
C THR A 42 -3.22 26.94 -2.44
N ALA A 43 -1.93 27.01 -2.14
CA ALA A 43 -1.35 26.18 -1.08
C ALA A 43 -2.02 26.44 0.29
N ALA A 44 -2.34 27.71 0.59
CA ALA A 44 -3.03 28.10 1.82
C ALA A 44 -4.44 27.52 1.90
N ASP A 45 -5.24 27.66 0.84
CA ASP A 45 -6.60 27.11 0.79
C ASP A 45 -6.61 25.59 0.85
N ALA A 46 -5.67 24.94 0.17
CA ALA A 46 -5.53 23.49 0.23
C ALA A 46 -5.19 23.00 1.65
N GLU A 47 -4.31 23.69 2.35
CA GLU A 47 -3.97 23.37 3.75
C GLU A 47 -5.16 23.55 4.69
N GLU A 48 -5.96 24.60 4.53
CA GLU A 48 -7.20 24.80 5.30
C GLU A 48 -8.20 23.68 5.07
N VAL A 49 -8.39 23.26 3.81
CA VAL A 49 -9.27 22.12 3.48
C VAL A 49 -8.77 20.85 4.14
N LEU A 50 -7.48 20.57 4.05
CA LEU A 50 -6.89 19.38 4.67
C LEU A 50 -7.06 19.39 6.20
N ASN A 51 -6.83 20.53 6.85
CA ASN A 51 -7.02 20.67 8.30
C ASN A 51 -8.47 20.44 8.70
N SER A 52 -9.42 20.96 7.93
CA SER A 52 -10.86 20.71 8.15
C SER A 52 -11.20 19.22 8.03
N LEU A 53 -10.64 18.53 7.03
CA LEU A 53 -10.83 17.07 6.88
C LEU A 53 -10.27 16.29 8.06
N ARG A 54 -9.14 16.71 8.63
CA ARG A 54 -8.56 16.12 9.84
C ARG A 54 -9.44 16.34 11.07
N GLU A 55 -9.90 17.57 11.29
CA GLU A 55 -10.78 17.91 12.41
C GLU A 55 -12.10 17.14 12.36
N LEU A 56 -12.65 16.99 11.17
CA LEU A 56 -13.90 16.25 10.93
C LEU A 56 -13.69 14.73 10.90
N LYS A 57 -12.47 14.24 11.14
CA LYS A 57 -12.12 12.81 11.13
C LYS A 57 -12.26 12.10 9.78
N PHE A 58 -12.35 12.84 8.67
CA PHE A 58 -12.32 12.25 7.33
C PHE A 58 -10.93 11.78 6.92
N VAL A 59 -9.87 12.43 7.40
CA VAL A 59 -8.48 12.08 7.17
C VAL A 59 -7.79 11.73 8.47
N ASP A 60 -7.21 10.54 8.52
CA ASP A 60 -6.44 10.03 9.66
C ASP A 60 -5.31 9.15 9.10
N GLU A 61 -4.08 9.60 9.24
CA GLU A 61 -2.91 8.93 8.66
C GLU A 61 -2.65 7.55 9.26
N ALA A 62 -2.88 7.37 10.54
CA ALA A 62 -2.73 6.07 11.20
C ALA A 62 -3.77 5.07 10.67
N ARG A 63 -5.01 5.50 10.53
CA ARG A 63 -6.11 4.69 9.98
C ARG A 63 -5.85 4.34 8.52
N TYR A 64 -5.39 5.32 7.71
CA TYR A 64 -4.98 5.10 6.34
C TYR A 64 -3.89 4.04 6.22
N ALA A 65 -2.81 4.16 7.00
CA ALA A 65 -1.68 3.25 6.95
C ALA A 65 -2.09 1.81 7.32
N ARG A 66 -2.91 1.62 8.35
CA ARG A 66 -3.41 0.30 8.74
C ARG A 66 -4.31 -0.31 7.67
N SER A 67 -5.23 0.46 7.12
CA SER A 67 -6.12 0.01 6.05
C SER A 67 -5.33 -0.37 4.79
N PHE A 68 -4.38 0.47 4.40
CA PHE A 68 -3.49 0.23 3.26
C PHE A 68 -2.69 -1.08 3.44
N ALA A 69 -2.04 -1.24 4.59
CA ALA A 69 -1.23 -2.43 4.86
C ALA A 69 -2.07 -3.72 4.83
N ARG A 70 -3.21 -3.73 5.49
CA ARG A 70 -4.14 -4.86 5.50
C ARG A 70 -4.59 -5.23 4.08
N ASP A 71 -5.04 -4.25 3.32
CA ASP A 71 -5.62 -4.51 2.00
C ASP A 71 -4.54 -4.94 0.99
N LYS A 72 -3.34 -4.38 1.07
CA LYS A 72 -2.22 -4.81 0.21
C LYS A 72 -1.74 -6.23 0.50
N VAL A 73 -1.75 -6.66 1.75
CA VAL A 73 -1.49 -8.05 2.10
C VAL A 73 -2.58 -8.97 1.56
N ARG A 74 -3.85 -8.67 1.86
CA ARG A 74 -4.99 -9.54 1.53
C ARG A 74 -5.27 -9.62 0.04
N PHE A 75 -5.30 -8.49 -0.66
CA PHE A 75 -5.76 -8.41 -2.04
C PHE A 75 -4.64 -8.30 -3.07
N SER A 76 -3.52 -7.67 -2.73
CA SER A 76 -2.39 -7.53 -3.65
C SER A 76 -1.27 -8.54 -3.38
N GLY A 77 -1.28 -9.23 -2.26
CA GLY A 77 -0.24 -10.19 -1.87
C GLY A 77 1.13 -9.53 -1.72
N TRP A 78 1.18 -8.32 -1.14
CA TRP A 78 2.44 -7.63 -0.87
C TRP A 78 2.99 -7.98 0.51
N GLY A 79 4.33 -8.05 0.58
CA GLY A 79 5.06 -8.14 1.83
C GLY A 79 5.30 -6.78 2.48
N ARG A 80 5.74 -6.79 3.74
CA ARG A 80 5.97 -5.57 4.54
C ARG A 80 6.92 -4.58 3.91
N ASN A 81 8.00 -5.04 3.29
CA ASN A 81 9.00 -4.14 2.69
C ASN A 81 8.42 -3.30 1.56
N LYS A 82 7.59 -3.88 0.71
CA LYS A 82 6.92 -3.15 -0.37
C LYS A 82 5.87 -2.18 0.16
N ILE A 83 5.09 -2.60 1.16
CA ILE A 83 4.10 -1.75 1.82
C ILE A 83 4.78 -0.54 2.47
N ARG A 84 5.89 -0.77 3.20
CA ARG A 84 6.68 0.30 3.81
C ARG A 84 7.14 1.32 2.77
N GLN A 85 7.72 0.87 1.67
CA GLN A 85 8.17 1.76 0.59
C GLN A 85 7.04 2.61 0.03
N GLN A 86 5.88 2.03 -0.21
CA GLN A 86 4.72 2.75 -0.74
C GLN A 86 4.16 3.77 0.26
N LEU A 87 4.11 3.44 1.53
CA LEU A 87 3.68 4.38 2.57
C LEU A 87 4.69 5.52 2.77
N MET A 88 5.99 5.25 2.62
CA MET A 88 7.03 6.29 2.62
C MET A 88 6.87 7.26 1.45
N LEU A 89 6.56 6.76 0.25
CA LEU A 89 6.27 7.60 -0.92
C LEU A 89 5.03 8.49 -0.71
N LYS A 90 4.08 8.05 0.08
CA LYS A 90 2.89 8.82 0.51
C LYS A 90 3.18 9.73 1.71
N ARG A 91 4.45 9.83 2.11
CA ARG A 91 4.91 10.68 3.24
C ARG A 91 4.20 10.38 4.57
N ILE A 92 3.81 9.13 4.77
CA ILE A 92 3.29 8.70 6.08
C ILE A 92 4.45 8.68 7.07
N PRO A 93 4.27 9.22 8.29
CA PRO A 93 5.30 9.19 9.33
C PRO A 93 5.79 7.77 9.65
N ALA A 94 7.10 7.63 9.85
CA ALA A 94 7.75 6.32 10.07
C ALA A 94 7.14 5.54 11.25
N VAL A 95 6.78 6.22 12.33
CA VAL A 95 6.13 5.58 13.50
C VAL A 95 4.78 4.95 13.11
N LEU A 96 3.98 5.62 12.30
CA LEU A 96 2.68 5.13 11.85
C LEU A 96 2.84 3.97 10.87
N ILE A 97 3.87 3.97 10.03
CA ILE A 97 4.20 2.85 9.16
C ILE A 97 4.57 1.63 10.00
N THR A 98 5.44 1.78 10.99
CA THR A 98 5.85 0.70 11.89
C THR A 98 4.65 0.10 12.61
N GLU A 99 3.77 0.92 13.15
CA GLU A 99 2.55 0.47 13.82
C GLU A 99 1.60 -0.26 12.87
N ALA A 100 1.42 0.27 11.65
CA ALA A 100 0.56 -0.36 10.65
C ALA A 100 1.07 -1.74 10.22
N LEU A 101 2.38 -1.87 10.02
CA LEU A 101 3.01 -3.15 9.67
C LEU A 101 2.94 -4.17 10.82
N ALA A 102 3.09 -3.71 12.06
CA ALA A 102 2.94 -4.55 13.24
C ALA A 102 1.50 -5.03 13.45
N ALA A 103 0.52 -4.27 12.99
CA ALA A 103 -0.90 -4.62 13.09
C ALA A 103 -1.40 -5.60 12.02
N ILE A 104 -0.57 -5.98 11.05
CA ILE A 104 -0.92 -7.01 10.07
C ILE A 104 -1.15 -8.34 10.77
N GLU A 105 -2.32 -8.94 10.55
CA GLU A 105 -2.63 -10.25 11.11
C GLU A 105 -1.65 -11.32 10.62
N PRO A 106 -0.98 -12.06 11.52
CA PRO A 106 0.01 -13.09 11.15
C PRO A 106 -0.54 -14.14 10.19
N ALA A 107 -1.80 -14.54 10.36
CA ALA A 107 -2.45 -15.52 9.49
C ALA A 107 -2.62 -14.99 8.07
N ASP A 108 -3.04 -13.73 7.91
CA ASP A 108 -3.18 -13.09 6.61
C ASP A 108 -1.83 -12.96 5.90
N TYR A 109 -0.80 -12.62 6.65
CA TYR A 109 0.56 -12.46 6.11
C TYR A 109 1.13 -13.78 5.64
N LYS A 110 0.98 -14.83 6.43
CA LYS A 110 1.39 -16.20 6.07
C LYS A 110 0.64 -16.68 4.82
N ASP A 111 -0.66 -16.45 4.77
CA ASP A 111 -1.48 -16.82 3.61
C ASP A 111 -1.05 -16.09 2.34
N ALA A 112 -0.76 -14.79 2.42
CA ALA A 112 -0.25 -14.00 1.31
C ALA A 112 1.08 -14.54 0.77
N LEU A 113 2.02 -14.89 1.64
CA LEU A 113 3.30 -15.48 1.27
C LEU A 113 3.12 -16.84 0.57
N ILE A 114 2.28 -17.71 1.13
CA ILE A 114 1.98 -19.03 0.55
C ILE A 114 1.34 -18.88 -0.83
N ARG A 115 0.36 -18.01 -0.98
CA ARG A 115 -0.32 -17.78 -2.27
C ARG A 115 0.65 -17.26 -3.33
N ALA A 116 1.51 -16.31 -2.98
CA ALA A 116 2.54 -15.78 -3.88
C ALA A 116 3.52 -16.85 -4.33
N ALA A 117 4.01 -17.67 -3.40
CA ALA A 117 4.92 -18.75 -3.69
C ALA A 117 4.27 -19.82 -4.59
N LYS A 118 3.07 -20.27 -4.26
CA LYS A 118 2.32 -21.28 -5.05
C LYS A 118 2.05 -20.81 -6.46
N ALA A 119 1.70 -19.55 -6.66
CA ALA A 119 1.46 -19.00 -7.98
C ALA A 119 2.72 -19.01 -8.84
N LYS A 120 3.87 -18.65 -8.27
CA LYS A 120 5.14 -18.58 -9.00
C LYS A 120 5.72 -19.96 -9.29
N VAL A 121 5.61 -20.89 -8.37
CA VAL A 121 6.15 -22.27 -8.52
C VAL A 121 5.59 -22.99 -9.74
N LYS A 122 4.37 -22.69 -10.17
CA LYS A 122 3.77 -23.30 -11.36
C LYS A 122 4.62 -23.17 -12.64
N SER A 123 5.49 -22.19 -12.71
CA SER A 123 6.37 -21.90 -13.84
C SER A 123 7.84 -22.25 -13.59
N LEU A 124 8.15 -22.95 -12.50
CA LEU A 124 9.51 -23.22 -12.06
C LEU A 124 9.73 -24.71 -11.76
N ASP A 125 10.96 -25.15 -11.96
CA ASP A 125 11.44 -26.46 -11.50
C ASP A 125 12.35 -26.26 -10.29
N LEU A 126 11.83 -26.55 -9.10
CA LEU A 126 12.57 -26.35 -7.85
C LEU A 126 13.67 -27.41 -7.61
N THR A 127 13.84 -28.41 -8.47
CA THR A 127 15.04 -29.26 -8.48
C THR A 127 16.25 -28.46 -8.93
N GLU A 128 16.03 -27.45 -9.78
CA GLU A 128 17.07 -26.59 -10.32
C GLU A 128 17.40 -25.41 -9.38
N TYR A 129 18.68 -25.22 -9.11
CA TYR A 129 19.15 -24.11 -8.24
C TYR A 129 18.75 -22.73 -8.78
N GLY A 130 18.85 -22.54 -10.10
CA GLY A 130 18.47 -21.28 -10.75
C GLY A 130 17.03 -20.90 -10.52
N ASP A 131 16.12 -21.87 -10.55
CA ASP A 131 14.69 -21.63 -10.35
C ASP A 131 14.34 -21.38 -8.88
N ARG A 132 15.05 -21.99 -7.94
CA ARG A 132 14.98 -21.63 -6.52
C ARG A 132 15.36 -20.16 -6.29
N THR A 133 16.41 -19.70 -6.95
CA THR A 133 16.84 -18.30 -6.90
C THR A 133 15.81 -17.34 -7.50
N LYS A 134 15.17 -17.73 -8.61
CA LYS A 134 14.07 -16.95 -9.22
C LYS A 134 12.88 -16.81 -8.27
N LEU A 135 12.50 -17.89 -7.60
CA LEU A 135 11.42 -17.87 -6.61
C LEU A 135 11.75 -16.95 -5.46
N LEU A 136 12.96 -17.03 -4.91
CA LEU A 136 13.42 -16.17 -3.83
C LEU A 136 13.36 -14.69 -4.23
N LYS A 137 13.92 -14.34 -5.39
CA LYS A 137 13.88 -12.97 -5.92
C LYS A 137 12.46 -12.47 -6.14
N TYR A 138 11.58 -13.32 -6.65
CA TYR A 138 10.17 -12.98 -6.85
C TYR A 138 9.49 -12.61 -5.53
N LEU A 139 9.65 -13.43 -4.48
CA LEU A 139 9.06 -13.17 -3.18
C LEU A 139 9.61 -11.87 -2.56
N MET A 140 10.91 -11.64 -2.66
CA MET A 140 11.54 -10.41 -2.17
C MET A 140 11.08 -9.17 -2.96
N THR A 141 10.88 -9.27 -4.26
CA THR A 141 10.35 -8.18 -5.10
C THR A 141 8.90 -7.85 -4.74
N ARG A 142 8.13 -8.84 -4.31
CA ARG A 142 6.79 -8.62 -3.77
C ARG A 142 6.79 -8.00 -2.37
N GLY A 143 7.94 -7.86 -1.75
CA GLY A 143 8.14 -7.18 -0.48
C GLY A 143 8.25 -8.09 0.73
N PHE A 144 8.27 -9.41 0.56
CA PHE A 144 8.47 -10.33 1.68
C PHE A 144 9.93 -10.28 2.16
N GLU A 145 10.13 -10.38 3.47
CA GLU A 145 11.45 -10.35 4.08
C GLU A 145 12.30 -11.53 3.59
N ALA A 146 13.60 -11.29 3.44
CA ALA A 146 14.54 -12.28 2.92
C ALA A 146 14.52 -13.59 3.75
N GLY A 147 14.51 -13.51 5.07
CA GLY A 147 14.47 -14.66 5.95
C GLY A 147 13.22 -15.53 5.76
N LEU A 148 12.05 -14.91 5.69
CA LEU A 148 10.79 -15.62 5.44
C LEU A 148 10.74 -16.22 4.02
N SER A 149 11.24 -15.48 3.03
CA SER A 149 11.31 -15.93 1.64
C SER A 149 12.22 -17.16 1.50
N MET A 150 13.38 -17.15 2.12
CA MET A 150 14.31 -18.28 2.15
C MET A 150 13.70 -19.52 2.84
N LYS A 151 13.03 -19.34 3.96
CA LYS A 151 12.32 -20.42 4.66
C LYS A 151 11.22 -21.02 3.79
N MET A 152 10.48 -20.18 3.07
CA MET A 152 9.43 -20.65 2.15
C MET A 152 10.02 -21.49 1.01
N VAL A 153 11.08 -21.02 0.36
CA VAL A 153 11.76 -21.77 -0.70
C VAL A 153 12.27 -23.12 -0.17
N ALA A 154 12.93 -23.13 0.98
CA ALA A 154 13.44 -24.36 1.61
C ALA A 154 12.31 -25.35 1.94
N ALA A 155 11.19 -24.87 2.46
CA ALA A 155 10.02 -25.69 2.78
C ALA A 155 9.42 -26.35 1.51
N LEU A 156 9.35 -25.64 0.40
CA LEU A 156 8.83 -26.16 -0.86
C LEU A 156 9.77 -27.20 -1.46
N VAL A 157 11.09 -26.95 -1.44
CA VAL A 157 12.10 -27.92 -1.89
C VAL A 157 12.03 -29.21 -1.07
N LYS A 158 11.90 -29.08 0.25
CA LYS A 158 11.79 -30.25 1.16
C LYS A 158 10.53 -31.07 0.90
N ARG A 159 9.42 -30.47 0.51
CA ARG A 159 8.20 -31.22 0.12
C ARG A 159 8.42 -32.07 -1.13
N LEU A 160 9.08 -31.51 -2.14
CA LEU A 160 9.40 -32.26 -3.37
C LEU A 160 10.28 -33.48 -3.14
N ALA A 161 11.15 -33.43 -2.12
CA ALA A 161 12.01 -34.57 -1.80
C ALA A 161 11.28 -35.72 -1.07
N LYS A 162 10.01 -35.50 -0.64
CA LYS A 162 9.19 -36.50 0.07
C LYS A 162 8.15 -37.19 -0.81
N ASP A 163 7.88 -36.62 -1.97
CA ASP A 163 6.96 -37.15 -3.01
C ASP A 163 7.76 -37.91 -4.06
#